data_36217553132c725e12205f4598e76dc0
#
_entry.id   36217553132c725e12205f4598e76dc0
#
_cell.length_a   1.000
_cell.length_b   1.000
_cell.length_c   1.000
_cell.angle_alpha   90.00
_cell.angle_beta   90.00
_cell.angle_gamma   90.00
#
_symmetry.space_group_name_H-M   'P 1'
#
loop_
_entity.id
_entity.type
_entity.pdbx_description
1 polymer ?
#
loop_
_entity_poly.entity_id
_entity_poly.type
_entity_poly.pdbx_seq_one_letter_code
_entity_poly.pdbx_strand_id
1 'polypeptide(L)'
;MFNMVSRRGFVSLSAVAAAGLGLTGCSGNKTSEPAGSDAGSAKSSSKKKTVELQVFAANSLEKALPEIQELYTEQTGTTFADTQFKASGDLVEQMRAGATVDVLITASKGTMDDAETAELVDTDTREDMFVNDLVIIRAEGSDTKIEAIADVANLDGKIAIGDAKTVPAGKYANQALASVGLYTGTEGDDGDYAPQIADKVALADKVGTAAAYVSTGDCVAGFVYSSDIFRYDGIEEAFVCPEDSHKPIVYPGAVAESSEHADEAKAFIDFCLTNKKAQKIWAKYGFELSE
;
A
#
# COMPACT_ATOMS: atom_id res chain seq x y z
N MET A 1 -20.93 45.78 -9.37
CA MET A 1 -19.85 46.73 -9.06
C MET A 1 -18.55 45.97 -9.07
N PHE A 2 -17.71 46.39 -9.98
CA PHE A 2 -16.38 45.94 -10.29
C PHE A 2 -15.42 45.98 -9.10
N ASN A 3 -14.50 45.02 -8.96
CA ASN A 3 -13.07 45.33 -8.96
C ASN A 3 -12.18 44.12 -9.25
N MET A 4 -11.55 44.18 -10.39
CA MET A 4 -10.34 43.42 -10.79
C MET A 4 -9.10 44.17 -10.25
N VAL A 5 -8.11 43.41 -9.75
CA VAL A 5 -6.69 43.85 -9.65
C VAL A 5 -5.85 42.58 -9.91
N SER A 6 -5.31 42.39 -11.06
CA SER A 6 -4.14 42.85 -11.77
C SER A 6 -2.78 42.28 -11.29
N ARG A 7 -2.20 41.56 -12.23
CA ARG A 7 -0.84 40.95 -12.36
C ARG A 7 0.31 41.92 -12.05
N ARG A 8 1.44 41.36 -11.61
CA ARG A 8 2.85 41.73 -11.90
C ARG A 8 3.71 40.60 -11.30
N GLY A 9 4.51 39.80 -11.93
CA GLY A 9 5.45 40.06 -13.01
C GLY A 9 6.82 40.45 -12.42
N PHE A 10 7.73 39.47 -12.10
CA PHE A 10 9.15 39.77 -11.93
C PHE A 10 9.99 38.71 -12.64
N VAL A 11 10.57 39.16 -13.74
CA VAL A 11 11.71 38.55 -14.44
C VAL A 11 12.98 39.18 -13.86
N SER A 12 13.95 38.37 -13.52
CA SER A 12 15.34 38.86 -13.39
C SER A 12 16.31 37.84 -13.96
N LEU A 13 16.81 38.20 -15.09
CA LEU A 13 17.94 37.65 -15.83
C LEU A 13 19.23 38.23 -15.24
N SER A 14 20.25 37.42 -14.99
CA SER A 14 21.64 37.87 -14.95
C SER A 14 22.59 36.74 -15.29
N ALA A 15 23.15 36.79 -16.46
CA ALA A 15 24.31 36.05 -16.90
C ALA A 15 25.57 36.91 -16.67
N VAL A 16 26.65 36.31 -16.19
CA VAL A 16 28.01 36.79 -16.48
C VAL A 16 28.96 35.60 -16.54
N ALA A 17 29.64 35.51 -17.66
CA ALA A 17 30.77 34.66 -17.96
C ALA A 17 32.07 35.33 -17.55
N ALA A 18 33.09 34.56 -17.15
CA ALA A 18 34.49 34.93 -17.45
C ALA A 18 35.41 33.71 -17.36
N ALA A 19 36.18 33.58 -18.39
CA ALA A 19 37.21 32.59 -18.67
C ALA A 19 38.52 32.92 -17.93
N GLY A 20 39.37 31.90 -17.74
CA GLY A 20 40.74 32.04 -17.27
C GLY A 20 41.58 30.82 -17.63
N LEU A 21 42.30 30.92 -18.71
CA LEU A 21 43.36 30.02 -19.19
C LEU A 21 44.64 30.18 -18.33
N GLY A 22 45.35 29.09 -18.11
CA GLY A 22 46.70 29.09 -17.56
C GLY A 22 47.44 27.77 -17.82
N LEU A 23 48.21 27.76 -18.89
CA LEU A 23 49.16 26.73 -19.32
C LEU A 23 50.55 26.92 -18.64
N THR A 24 51.31 25.87 -18.69
CA THR A 24 52.77 25.67 -18.61
C THR A 24 53.23 24.99 -17.32
N GLY A 25 54.11 24.02 -17.33
CA GLY A 25 55.15 23.61 -18.25
C GLY A 25 55.92 22.39 -17.73
N CYS A 26 56.62 21.84 -18.58
CA CYS A 26 57.41 20.64 -18.71
C CYS A 26 58.54 20.35 -17.70
N SER A 27 58.86 19.05 -17.65
CA SER A 27 60.22 18.49 -17.88
C SER A 27 61.03 17.94 -16.69
N GLY A 28 61.53 16.70 -16.86
CA GLY A 28 62.76 16.21 -16.25
C GLY A 28 62.70 14.78 -15.67
N ASN A 29 62.83 13.83 -16.39
CA ASN A 29 63.72 12.70 -16.72
C ASN A 29 64.58 12.06 -15.61
N LYS A 30 64.57 10.72 -15.64
CA LYS A 30 65.57 9.65 -15.39
C LYS A 30 65.51 8.84 -14.12
N THR A 31 65.18 7.53 -14.42
CA THR A 31 65.94 6.27 -14.16
C THR A 31 66.18 5.82 -12.71
N SER A 32 65.58 4.71 -12.38
CA SER A 32 66.21 3.35 -12.23
C SER A 32 65.29 2.42 -11.44
N GLU A 33 65.01 1.26 -12.05
CA GLU A 33 64.56 0.02 -11.38
C GLU A 33 65.74 -0.60 -10.56
N PRO A 34 65.52 -1.67 -9.70
CA PRO A 34 64.49 -2.70 -9.77
C PRO A 34 63.94 -3.27 -8.46
N ALA A 35 62.87 -4.06 -8.59
CA ALA A 35 62.53 -5.28 -7.90
C ALA A 35 62.08 -5.27 -6.42
N GLY A 36 60.82 -5.65 -6.22
CA GLY A 36 60.26 -6.06 -4.92
C GLY A 36 58.83 -6.48 -5.11
N SER A 37 58.63 -7.78 -5.43
CA SER A 37 57.31 -8.43 -5.46
C SER A 37 56.67 -8.43 -4.10
N ASP A 38 55.48 -7.84 -4.00
CA ASP A 38 54.50 -8.28 -3.01
C ASP A 38 53.09 -8.13 -3.57
N ALA A 39 52.45 -9.27 -3.80
CA ALA A 39 51.14 -9.40 -4.34
C ALA A 39 50.11 -9.13 -3.22
N GLY A 40 49.83 -7.85 -2.98
CA GLY A 40 48.71 -7.41 -2.18
C GLY A 40 47.43 -7.51 -3.01
N SER A 41 46.70 -8.61 -2.83
CA SER A 41 45.34 -8.78 -3.36
C SER A 41 44.46 -7.66 -2.81
N ALA A 42 44.34 -6.59 -3.57
CA ALA A 42 43.31 -5.57 -3.31
C ALA A 42 41.96 -6.26 -3.57
N LYS A 43 41.30 -6.68 -2.49
CA LYS A 43 39.84 -6.90 -2.50
C LYS A 43 39.20 -5.62 -3.00
N SER A 44 38.84 -5.59 -4.28
CA SER A 44 37.90 -4.65 -4.82
C SER A 44 36.60 -4.87 -4.07
N SER A 45 36.33 -4.10 -3.03
CA SER A 45 34.99 -3.93 -2.51
C SER A 45 34.24 -3.11 -3.59
N SER A 46 33.61 -3.81 -4.51
CA SER A 46 32.56 -3.17 -5.33
C SER A 46 31.55 -2.58 -4.36
N LYS A 47 31.49 -1.26 -4.21
CA LYS A 47 30.37 -0.58 -3.58
C LYS A 47 29.15 -1.05 -4.35
N LYS A 48 28.34 -1.94 -3.75
CA LYS A 48 27.05 -2.34 -4.28
C LYS A 48 26.27 -1.04 -4.47
N LYS A 49 25.85 -0.75 -5.70
CA LYS A 49 25.02 0.44 -5.97
C LYS A 49 23.79 0.30 -5.08
N THR A 50 23.54 1.25 -4.22
CA THR A 50 22.35 1.25 -3.38
C THR A 50 21.15 1.40 -4.33
N VAL A 51 20.24 0.45 -4.30
CA VAL A 51 18.98 0.49 -5.05
C VAL A 51 17.93 1.13 -4.17
N GLU A 52 17.11 1.99 -4.74
CA GLU A 52 15.94 2.57 -4.08
C GLU A 52 14.69 2.06 -4.79
N LEU A 53 13.81 1.35 -4.05
CA LEU A 53 12.58 0.77 -4.57
C LEU A 53 11.38 1.69 -4.32
N GLN A 54 10.53 1.86 -5.33
CA GLN A 54 9.24 2.50 -5.20
C GLN A 54 8.16 1.43 -4.97
N VAL A 55 7.47 1.50 -3.84
CA VAL A 55 6.40 0.55 -3.48
C VAL A 55 5.04 1.24 -3.49
N PHE A 56 4.08 0.62 -4.17
CA PHE A 56 2.67 0.94 -4.08
C PHE A 56 1.97 -0.16 -3.29
N ALA A 57 1.32 0.21 -2.19
CA ALA A 57 0.73 -0.76 -1.27
C ALA A 57 -0.68 -0.35 -0.83
N ALA A 58 -1.54 -1.33 -0.65
CA ALA A 58 -2.86 -1.11 -0.08
C ALA A 58 -2.77 -0.33 1.24
N ASN A 59 -3.70 0.61 1.46
CA ASN A 59 -3.68 1.48 2.61
C ASN A 59 -3.63 0.74 3.96
N SER A 60 -4.22 -0.47 4.04
CA SER A 60 -4.17 -1.33 5.24
C SER A 60 -2.74 -1.72 5.67
N LEU A 61 -1.75 -1.64 4.79
CA LEU A 61 -0.35 -2.00 5.08
C LEU A 61 0.49 -0.84 5.67
N GLU A 62 -0.08 0.37 5.82
CA GLU A 62 0.67 1.60 6.16
C GLU A 62 1.41 1.56 7.52
N LYS A 63 1.06 0.64 8.42
CA LYS A 63 1.73 0.48 9.72
C LYS A 63 2.76 -0.65 9.70
N ALA A 64 2.44 -1.77 9.06
CA ALA A 64 3.30 -2.95 9.06
C ALA A 64 4.46 -2.82 8.06
N LEU A 65 4.17 -2.37 6.83
CA LEU A 65 5.14 -2.37 5.74
C LEU A 65 6.36 -1.47 6.01
N PRO A 66 6.25 -0.26 6.59
CA PRO A 66 7.42 0.56 6.91
C PRO A 66 8.40 -0.11 7.88
N GLU A 67 7.91 -0.82 8.92
CA GLU A 67 8.79 -1.58 9.83
C GLU A 67 9.56 -2.70 9.09
N ILE A 68 8.94 -3.30 8.08
CA ILE A 68 9.57 -4.35 7.26
C ILE A 68 10.56 -3.74 6.28
N GLN A 69 10.26 -2.59 5.69
CA GLN A 69 11.18 -1.85 4.81
C GLN A 69 12.43 -1.41 5.57
N GLU A 70 12.28 -0.92 6.79
CA GLU A 70 13.41 -0.58 7.66
C GLU A 70 14.28 -1.82 7.95
N LEU A 71 13.65 -2.94 8.35
CA LEU A 71 14.32 -4.21 8.59
C LEU A 71 15.06 -4.73 7.34
N TYR A 72 14.45 -4.58 6.15
CA TYR A 72 15.08 -4.98 4.88
C TYR A 72 16.26 -4.09 4.53
N THR A 73 16.12 -2.77 4.72
CA THR A 73 17.19 -1.79 4.50
C THR A 73 18.41 -2.08 5.39
N GLU A 74 18.19 -2.39 6.67
CA GLU A 74 19.25 -2.76 7.60
C GLU A 74 20.04 -4.00 7.15
N GLN A 75 19.36 -4.98 6.55
CA GLN A 75 19.98 -6.25 6.18
C GLN A 75 20.61 -6.24 4.78
N THR A 76 20.10 -5.45 3.85
CA THR A 76 20.50 -5.50 2.44
C THR A 76 21.17 -4.23 1.93
N GLY A 77 20.88 -3.09 2.55
CA GLY A 77 21.27 -1.76 2.09
C GLY A 77 20.37 -1.20 0.99
N THR A 78 19.34 -1.93 0.53
CA THR A 78 18.30 -1.41 -0.37
C THR A 78 17.45 -0.40 0.39
N THR A 79 17.17 0.74 -0.21
CA THR A 79 16.33 1.80 0.36
C THR A 79 14.97 1.84 -0.33
N PHE A 80 14.05 2.61 0.22
CA PHE A 80 12.71 2.78 -0.34
C PHE A 80 12.41 4.26 -0.51
N ALA A 81 11.83 4.62 -1.65
CA ALA A 81 11.18 5.91 -1.82
C ALA A 81 9.90 5.97 -0.96
N ASP A 82 9.29 7.15 -0.84
CA ASP A 82 8.04 7.30 -0.09
C ASP A 82 6.97 6.35 -0.65
N THR A 83 6.67 5.30 0.12
CA THR A 83 5.66 4.30 -0.26
C THR A 83 4.29 4.95 -0.40
N GLN A 84 3.61 4.66 -1.50
CA GLN A 84 2.26 5.16 -1.73
C GLN A 84 1.24 4.21 -1.10
N PHE A 85 0.59 4.65 -0.02
CA PHE A 85 -0.50 3.92 0.64
C PHE A 85 -1.85 4.51 0.23
N LYS A 86 -2.61 3.78 -0.60
CA LYS A 86 -3.93 4.21 -1.12
C LYS A 86 -4.88 3.01 -1.23
N ALA A 87 -6.13 3.27 -1.66
CA ALA A 87 -7.00 2.21 -2.14
C ALA A 87 -6.34 1.50 -3.32
N SER A 88 -6.43 0.16 -3.34
CA SER A 88 -5.69 -0.64 -4.35
C SER A 88 -6.08 -0.28 -5.79
N GLY A 89 -7.35 0.02 -6.05
CA GLY A 89 -7.80 0.48 -7.37
C GLY A 89 -7.16 1.79 -7.80
N ASP A 90 -7.00 2.76 -6.88
CA ASP A 90 -6.34 4.04 -7.17
C ASP A 90 -4.85 3.87 -7.50
N LEU A 91 -4.19 2.87 -6.88
CA LEU A 91 -2.78 2.54 -7.18
C LEU A 91 -2.65 1.97 -8.59
N VAL A 92 -3.54 1.07 -8.98
CA VAL A 92 -3.58 0.51 -10.34
C VAL A 92 -3.83 1.62 -11.38
N GLU A 93 -4.77 2.54 -11.12
CA GLU A 93 -5.01 3.68 -12.01
C GLU A 93 -3.80 4.62 -12.12
N GLN A 94 -3.03 4.82 -11.05
CA GLN A 94 -1.79 5.60 -11.12
C GLN A 94 -0.72 4.89 -11.97
N MET A 95 -0.61 3.56 -11.88
CA MET A 95 0.27 2.77 -12.74
C MET A 95 -0.16 2.86 -14.22
N ARG A 96 -1.48 2.80 -14.50
CA ARG A 96 -2.03 3.03 -15.85
C ARG A 96 -1.69 4.42 -16.39
N ALA A 97 -1.61 5.41 -15.51
CA ALA A 97 -1.20 6.78 -15.85
C ALA A 97 0.32 6.94 -16.02
N GLY A 98 1.10 5.87 -15.88
CA GLY A 98 2.56 5.86 -16.09
C GLY A 98 3.38 6.21 -14.84
N ALA A 99 2.84 5.98 -13.65
CA ALA A 99 3.64 6.12 -12.43
C ALA A 99 4.78 5.06 -12.37
N THR A 100 5.97 5.49 -11.97
CA THR A 100 7.10 4.58 -11.74
C THR A 100 6.88 3.80 -10.46
N VAL A 101 6.93 2.48 -10.54
CA VAL A 101 6.70 1.53 -9.45
C VAL A 101 7.61 0.33 -9.63
N ASP A 102 8.11 -0.23 -8.54
CA ASP A 102 8.86 -1.48 -8.54
C ASP A 102 8.03 -2.64 -7.96
N VAL A 103 7.24 -2.38 -6.91
CA VAL A 103 6.40 -3.39 -6.25
C VAL A 103 4.99 -2.87 -6.07
N LEU A 104 4.00 -3.66 -6.48
CA LEU A 104 2.58 -3.45 -6.18
C LEU A 104 2.09 -4.50 -5.19
N ILE A 105 1.42 -4.08 -4.10
CA ILE A 105 0.75 -4.97 -3.14
C ILE A 105 -0.70 -4.50 -3.00
N THR A 106 -1.65 -5.34 -3.41
CA THR A 106 -3.10 -5.02 -3.37
C THR A 106 -3.81 -5.75 -2.23
N ALA A 107 -4.99 -5.27 -1.85
CA ALA A 107 -5.84 -5.90 -0.83
C ALA A 107 -6.92 -6.82 -1.42
N SER A 108 -6.78 -7.24 -2.67
CA SER A 108 -7.63 -8.26 -3.28
C SER A 108 -6.99 -8.87 -4.52
N LYS A 109 -7.31 -10.15 -4.78
CA LYS A 109 -6.92 -10.83 -6.02
C LYS A 109 -7.50 -10.11 -7.25
N GLY A 110 -8.77 -9.71 -7.20
CA GLY A 110 -9.42 -9.05 -8.35
C GLY A 110 -8.72 -7.75 -8.77
N THR A 111 -8.23 -6.94 -7.82
CA THR A 111 -7.47 -5.73 -8.19
C THR A 111 -6.09 -6.07 -8.79
N MET A 112 -5.47 -7.17 -8.34
CA MET A 112 -4.23 -7.64 -8.96
C MET A 112 -4.51 -8.21 -10.36
N ASP A 113 -5.60 -8.96 -10.55
CA ASP A 113 -6.04 -9.46 -11.85
C ASP A 113 -6.28 -8.31 -12.85
N ASP A 114 -6.81 -7.17 -12.37
CA ASP A 114 -6.95 -5.94 -13.17
C ASP A 114 -5.59 -5.35 -13.56
N ALA A 115 -4.60 -5.41 -12.68
CA ALA A 115 -3.24 -4.97 -12.97
C ALA A 115 -2.54 -5.89 -13.98
N GLU A 116 -2.70 -7.21 -13.85
CA GLU A 116 -2.20 -8.20 -14.81
C GLU A 116 -2.84 -8.04 -16.19
N THR A 117 -4.18 -7.91 -16.24
CA THR A 117 -4.91 -7.69 -17.50
C THR A 117 -4.47 -6.43 -18.23
N ALA A 118 -4.01 -5.44 -17.47
CA ALA A 118 -3.47 -4.19 -17.99
C ALA A 118 -1.97 -4.23 -18.29
N GLU A 119 -1.32 -5.39 -18.15
CA GLU A 119 0.11 -5.58 -18.37
C GLU A 119 0.97 -4.62 -17.51
N LEU A 120 0.55 -4.37 -16.26
CA LEU A 120 1.25 -3.45 -15.34
C LEU A 120 2.21 -4.18 -14.39
N VAL A 121 2.08 -5.48 -14.24
CA VAL A 121 2.88 -6.32 -13.36
C VAL A 121 3.38 -7.57 -14.09
N ASP A 122 4.55 -8.04 -13.70
CA ASP A 122 5.11 -9.31 -14.13
C ASP A 122 4.37 -10.44 -13.41
N THR A 123 3.54 -11.17 -14.14
CA THR A 123 2.69 -12.26 -13.64
C THR A 123 3.46 -13.42 -13.04
N ASP A 124 4.70 -13.66 -13.50
CA ASP A 124 5.56 -14.72 -12.99
C ASP A 124 6.11 -14.41 -11.58
N THR A 125 5.98 -13.16 -11.14
CA THR A 125 6.43 -12.70 -9.82
C THR A 125 5.30 -12.60 -8.80
N ARG A 126 4.05 -12.80 -9.22
CA ARG A 126 2.88 -12.70 -8.35
C ARG A 126 2.91 -13.75 -7.24
N GLU A 127 2.76 -13.28 -6.00
CA GLU A 127 2.64 -14.13 -4.81
C GLU A 127 1.39 -13.72 -4.02
N ASP A 128 0.61 -14.68 -3.55
CA ASP A 128 -0.42 -14.45 -2.53
C ASP A 128 0.29 -14.29 -1.18
N MET A 129 0.42 -13.05 -0.70
CA MET A 129 1.30 -12.76 0.44
C MET A 129 0.62 -12.99 1.79
N PHE A 130 -0.59 -12.44 1.96
CA PHE A 130 -1.29 -12.42 3.25
C PHE A 130 -2.76 -12.72 3.07
N VAL A 131 -3.37 -13.20 4.15
CA VAL A 131 -4.81 -13.26 4.33
C VAL A 131 -5.23 -12.33 5.47
N ASN A 132 -6.52 -11.97 5.50
CA ASN A 132 -7.10 -11.08 6.49
C ASN A 132 -8.58 -11.41 6.68
N ASP A 133 -9.18 -11.00 7.78
CA ASP A 133 -10.60 -11.16 8.05
C ASP A 133 -11.36 -9.85 7.80
N LEU A 134 -12.61 -9.98 7.38
CA LEU A 134 -13.56 -8.89 7.39
C LEU A 134 -14.21 -8.82 8.77
N VAL A 135 -14.19 -7.64 9.38
CA VAL A 135 -14.82 -7.42 10.68
C VAL A 135 -15.79 -6.25 10.65
N ILE A 136 -16.79 -6.32 11.50
CA ILE A 136 -17.63 -5.17 11.83
C ILE A 136 -17.07 -4.54 13.09
N ILE A 137 -16.73 -3.27 13.00
CA ILE A 137 -16.22 -2.46 14.10
C ILE A 137 -17.31 -1.56 14.68
N ARG A 138 -17.12 -1.16 15.95
CA ARG A 138 -17.85 -0.10 16.65
C ARG A 138 -16.86 0.84 17.33
N ALA A 139 -17.32 1.97 17.81
CA ALA A 139 -16.49 2.85 18.63
C ALA A 139 -16.10 2.14 19.93
N GLU A 140 -14.87 2.35 20.38
CA GLU A 140 -14.36 1.78 21.62
C GLU A 140 -15.25 2.16 22.81
N GLY A 141 -15.66 1.16 23.61
CA GLY A 141 -16.55 1.34 24.75
C GLY A 141 -18.03 1.61 24.39
N SER A 142 -18.42 1.42 23.13
CA SER A 142 -19.82 1.53 22.71
C SER A 142 -20.65 0.34 23.20
N ASP A 143 -21.91 0.60 23.57
CA ASP A 143 -22.89 -0.44 23.93
C ASP A 143 -23.55 -1.09 22.69
N THR A 144 -23.17 -0.71 21.46
CA THR A 144 -23.72 -1.27 20.21
C THR A 144 -23.45 -2.76 20.15
N LYS A 145 -24.50 -3.57 20.09
CA LYS A 145 -24.39 -5.04 20.01
C LYS A 145 -24.55 -5.48 18.57
N ILE A 146 -23.59 -6.29 18.12
CA ILE A 146 -23.56 -6.91 16.79
C ILE A 146 -23.13 -8.37 17.01
N GLU A 147 -24.04 -9.31 16.82
CA GLU A 147 -23.82 -10.74 16.98
C GLU A 147 -23.94 -11.47 15.63
N ALA A 148 -24.39 -10.76 14.59
CA ALA A 148 -24.50 -11.26 13.22
C ALA A 148 -24.42 -10.10 12.22
N ILE A 149 -24.05 -10.40 10.97
CA ILE A 149 -24.04 -9.39 9.88
C ILE A 149 -25.42 -8.72 9.74
N ALA A 150 -26.51 -9.49 9.86
CA ALA A 150 -27.88 -8.98 9.74
C ALA A 150 -28.26 -7.90 10.77
N ASP A 151 -27.57 -7.85 11.90
CA ASP A 151 -27.86 -6.89 12.98
C ASP A 151 -27.65 -5.44 12.55
N VAL A 152 -26.80 -5.19 11.55
CA VAL A 152 -26.56 -3.86 11.02
C VAL A 152 -27.84 -3.19 10.50
N ALA A 153 -28.82 -3.97 10.06
CA ALA A 153 -30.11 -3.45 9.62
C ALA A 153 -30.92 -2.80 10.74
N ASN A 154 -30.70 -3.22 11.98
CA ASN A 154 -31.44 -2.79 13.18
C ASN A 154 -30.74 -1.66 13.94
N LEU A 155 -29.51 -1.28 13.55
CA LEU A 155 -28.75 -0.23 14.22
C LEU A 155 -29.43 1.13 14.02
N ASP A 156 -29.43 1.96 15.06
CA ASP A 156 -29.90 3.35 15.00
C ASP A 156 -28.72 4.27 14.69
N GLY A 157 -28.43 4.44 13.39
CA GLY A 157 -27.33 5.25 12.90
C GLY A 157 -26.78 4.78 11.56
N LYS A 158 -25.69 5.44 11.11
CA LYS A 158 -25.03 5.13 9.86
C LYS A 158 -24.04 3.98 10.01
N ILE A 159 -23.76 3.33 8.89
CA ILE A 159 -22.81 2.23 8.76
C ILE A 159 -21.75 2.65 7.75
N ALA A 160 -20.48 2.68 8.16
CA ALA A 160 -19.37 3.00 7.28
C ALA A 160 -18.97 1.79 6.43
N ILE A 161 -18.95 1.97 5.11
CA ILE A 161 -18.55 0.94 4.14
C ILE A 161 -17.59 1.59 3.13
N GLY A 162 -16.49 0.94 2.77
CA GLY A 162 -15.62 1.40 1.68
C GLY A 162 -16.39 1.49 0.36
N ASP A 163 -16.08 2.48 -0.48
CA ASP A 163 -16.63 2.50 -1.85
C ASP A 163 -16.12 1.27 -2.62
N ALA A 164 -17.01 0.35 -2.92
CA ALA A 164 -16.66 -0.94 -3.55
C ALA A 164 -16.01 -0.80 -4.94
N LYS A 165 -16.10 0.36 -5.58
CA LYS A 165 -15.45 0.62 -6.86
C LYS A 165 -13.94 0.81 -6.74
N THR A 166 -13.46 1.27 -5.60
CA THR A 166 -12.05 1.61 -5.38
C THR A 166 -11.46 0.96 -4.13
N VAL A 167 -12.30 0.56 -3.17
CA VAL A 167 -11.89 0.01 -1.88
C VAL A 167 -12.26 -1.47 -1.78
N PRO A 168 -11.30 -2.40 -1.83
CA PRO A 168 -11.58 -3.84 -1.75
C PRO A 168 -12.40 -4.24 -0.52
N ALA A 169 -12.14 -3.63 0.65
CA ALA A 169 -12.93 -3.89 1.86
C ALA A 169 -14.43 -3.62 1.65
N GLY A 170 -14.79 -2.65 0.81
CA GLY A 170 -16.18 -2.37 0.46
C GLY A 170 -16.82 -3.48 -0.36
N LYS A 171 -16.07 -4.10 -1.28
CA LYS A 171 -16.55 -5.28 -2.03
C LYS A 171 -16.84 -6.45 -1.09
N TYR A 172 -15.93 -6.76 -0.18
CA TYR A 172 -16.13 -7.82 0.81
C TYR A 172 -17.29 -7.53 1.76
N ALA A 173 -17.43 -6.28 2.21
CA ALA A 173 -18.55 -5.85 3.03
C ALA A 173 -19.89 -6.06 2.30
N ASN A 174 -19.98 -5.67 1.02
CA ASN A 174 -21.17 -5.86 0.23
C ASN A 174 -21.48 -7.34 -0.04
N GLN A 175 -20.45 -8.19 -0.24
CA GLN A 175 -20.63 -9.64 -0.34
C GLN A 175 -21.18 -10.23 0.97
N ALA A 176 -20.62 -9.82 2.13
CA ALA A 176 -21.10 -10.22 3.43
C ALA A 176 -22.55 -9.75 3.67
N LEU A 177 -22.90 -8.54 3.26
CA LEU A 177 -24.29 -8.05 3.30
C LEU A 177 -25.21 -8.83 2.35
N ALA A 178 -24.71 -9.25 1.19
CA ALA A 178 -25.47 -10.07 0.25
C ALA A 178 -25.79 -11.44 0.81
N SER A 179 -24.87 -12.06 1.58
CA SER A 179 -25.10 -13.38 2.21
C SER A 179 -26.29 -13.39 3.16
N VAL A 180 -26.69 -12.22 3.70
CA VAL A 180 -27.85 -12.05 4.59
C VAL A 180 -29.00 -11.26 3.96
N GLY A 181 -28.97 -11.01 2.61
CA GLY A 181 -30.03 -10.34 1.87
C GLY A 181 -30.10 -8.82 2.06
N LEU A 182 -29.03 -8.19 2.54
CA LEU A 182 -28.91 -6.75 2.71
C LEU A 182 -28.22 -6.03 1.53
N TYR A 183 -27.74 -6.79 0.55
CA TYR A 183 -27.23 -6.30 -0.72
C TYR A 183 -27.66 -7.26 -1.85
N THR A 184 -27.91 -6.76 -3.06
CA THR A 184 -28.49 -7.59 -4.15
C THR A 184 -27.44 -8.23 -5.06
N GLY A 185 -26.25 -7.64 -5.19
CA GLY A 185 -25.18 -8.15 -6.03
C GLY A 185 -24.33 -9.20 -5.32
N THR A 186 -23.66 -10.05 -6.09
CA THR A 186 -22.80 -11.13 -5.56
C THR A 186 -21.31 -10.81 -5.64
N GLU A 187 -20.91 -9.92 -6.56
CA GLU A 187 -19.52 -9.51 -6.72
C GLU A 187 -19.12 -8.37 -5.75
N GLY A 188 -20.12 -7.72 -5.14
CA GLY A 188 -19.92 -6.68 -4.13
C GLY A 188 -19.85 -5.26 -4.70
N ASP A 189 -19.80 -5.07 -6.01
CA ASP A 189 -19.82 -3.78 -6.70
C ASP A 189 -20.89 -3.67 -7.78
N ASP A 190 -21.75 -4.68 -7.88
CA ASP A 190 -22.71 -4.94 -8.94
C ASP A 190 -24.19 -4.83 -8.52
N GLY A 191 -24.47 -4.39 -7.30
CA GLY A 191 -25.82 -4.39 -6.73
C GLY A 191 -26.20 -3.13 -5.97
N ASP A 192 -27.35 -3.22 -5.29
CA ASP A 192 -27.92 -2.17 -4.49
C ASP A 192 -28.13 -2.62 -3.04
N TYR A 193 -28.03 -1.70 -2.09
CA TYR A 193 -28.37 -1.95 -0.70
C TYR A 193 -29.88 -2.14 -0.52
N ALA A 194 -30.24 -3.10 0.32
CA ALA A 194 -31.63 -3.32 0.70
C ALA A 194 -32.22 -2.07 1.37
N PRO A 195 -33.55 -1.81 1.23
CA PRO A 195 -34.18 -0.62 1.79
C PRO A 195 -33.95 -0.39 3.29
N GLN A 196 -33.69 -1.47 4.04
CA GLN A 196 -33.46 -1.43 5.49
C GLN A 196 -32.14 -0.71 5.86
N ILE A 197 -31.16 -0.67 4.95
CA ILE A 197 -29.84 -0.07 5.20
C ILE A 197 -29.45 0.98 4.17
N ALA A 198 -30.17 1.12 3.05
CA ALA A 198 -29.77 2.01 1.95
C ALA A 198 -29.51 3.46 2.43
N ASP A 199 -30.37 4.02 3.27
CA ASP A 199 -30.22 5.37 3.81
C ASP A 199 -29.20 5.45 4.97
N LYS A 200 -28.74 4.30 5.47
CA LYS A 200 -27.76 4.22 6.58
C LYS A 200 -26.32 4.10 6.10
N VAL A 201 -26.09 3.70 4.86
CA VAL A 201 -24.73 3.50 4.34
C VAL A 201 -24.04 4.84 4.15
N ALA A 202 -22.82 4.96 4.73
CA ALA A 202 -21.89 6.04 4.52
C ALA A 202 -20.67 5.48 3.79
N LEU A 203 -20.52 5.84 2.51
CA LEU A 203 -19.39 5.39 1.69
C LEU A 203 -18.11 6.13 2.10
N ALA A 204 -17.02 5.37 2.23
CA ALA A 204 -15.68 5.84 2.53
C ALA A 204 -14.74 5.62 1.35
N ASP A 205 -13.84 6.55 1.10
CA ASP A 205 -12.85 6.50 0.03
C ASP A 205 -11.68 5.53 0.31
N LYS A 206 -11.55 5.07 1.56
CA LYS A 206 -10.56 4.09 2.03
C LYS A 206 -10.96 3.52 3.39
N VAL A 207 -10.37 2.39 3.79
CA VAL A 207 -10.66 1.75 5.11
C VAL A 207 -10.40 2.68 6.28
N GLY A 208 -9.35 3.50 6.23
CA GLY A 208 -9.03 4.46 7.30
C GLY A 208 -10.12 5.53 7.49
N THR A 209 -10.79 5.94 6.42
CA THR A 209 -11.95 6.85 6.49
C THR A 209 -13.15 6.16 7.11
N ALA A 210 -13.40 4.88 6.79
CA ALA A 210 -14.45 4.09 7.41
C ALA A 210 -14.21 3.95 8.93
N ALA A 211 -12.98 3.61 9.33
CA ALA A 211 -12.58 3.56 10.74
C ALA A 211 -12.75 4.91 11.44
N ALA A 212 -12.38 6.02 10.80
CA ALA A 212 -12.53 7.37 11.34
C ALA A 212 -14.00 7.73 11.58
N TYR A 213 -14.92 7.41 10.65
CA TYR A 213 -16.35 7.67 10.83
C TYR A 213 -16.91 6.96 12.07
N VAL A 214 -16.39 5.75 12.37
CA VAL A 214 -16.81 5.01 13.57
C VAL A 214 -16.18 5.60 14.83
N SER A 215 -14.89 5.87 14.84
CA SER A 215 -14.17 6.39 16.01
C SER A 215 -14.65 7.79 16.43
N THR A 216 -15.13 8.61 15.47
CA THR A 216 -15.70 9.95 15.74
C THR A 216 -17.19 9.92 16.09
N GLY A 217 -17.88 8.78 15.94
CA GLY A 217 -19.30 8.64 16.18
C GLY A 217 -20.21 9.11 15.03
N ASP A 218 -19.63 9.42 13.85
CA ASP A 218 -20.41 9.72 12.64
C ASP A 218 -21.15 8.49 12.12
N CYS A 219 -20.59 7.30 12.38
CA CYS A 219 -21.19 6.00 12.14
C CYS A 219 -21.19 5.16 13.42
N VAL A 220 -22.26 4.37 13.63
CA VAL A 220 -22.39 3.48 14.79
C VAL A 220 -21.70 2.13 14.61
N ALA A 221 -21.41 1.78 13.35
CA ALA A 221 -20.68 0.58 12.96
C ALA A 221 -19.96 0.82 11.61
N GLY A 222 -18.99 -0.04 11.28
CA GLY A 222 -18.32 0.00 9.99
C GLY A 222 -17.68 -1.33 9.65
N PHE A 223 -17.46 -1.58 8.35
CA PHE A 223 -16.77 -2.77 7.87
C PHE A 223 -15.32 -2.39 7.51
N VAL A 224 -14.38 -3.11 8.12
CA VAL A 224 -12.94 -2.95 7.90
C VAL A 224 -12.26 -4.33 7.95
N TYR A 225 -10.96 -4.39 7.82
CA TYR A 225 -10.20 -5.60 8.05
C TYR A 225 -9.81 -5.76 9.53
N SER A 226 -9.60 -6.98 10.01
CA SER A 226 -9.13 -7.25 11.38
C SER A 226 -7.80 -6.52 11.68
N SER A 227 -6.92 -6.40 10.69
CA SER A 227 -5.67 -5.64 10.80
C SER A 227 -5.87 -4.13 11.07
N ASP A 228 -7.04 -3.57 10.75
CA ASP A 228 -7.32 -2.14 10.95
C ASP A 228 -7.52 -1.80 12.43
N ILE A 229 -7.92 -2.76 13.26
CA ILE A 229 -8.05 -2.59 14.72
C ILE A 229 -6.69 -2.24 15.36
N PHE A 230 -5.59 -2.76 14.80
CA PHE A 230 -4.23 -2.44 15.25
C PHE A 230 -3.67 -1.13 14.71
N ARG A 231 -4.40 -0.49 13.78
CA ARG A 231 -3.97 0.72 13.08
C ARG A 231 -4.67 1.98 13.57
N TYR A 232 -5.91 1.87 13.97
CA TYR A 232 -6.76 3.01 14.31
C TYR A 232 -7.21 2.95 15.75
N ASP A 233 -6.99 4.04 16.48
CA ASP A 233 -7.46 4.20 17.85
C ASP A 233 -8.96 4.53 17.87
N GLY A 234 -9.62 4.21 18.97
CA GLY A 234 -11.02 4.53 19.21
C GLY A 234 -12.04 3.63 18.50
N ILE A 235 -11.58 2.51 17.97
CA ILE A 235 -12.45 1.45 17.41
C ILE A 235 -12.12 0.10 18.06
N GLU A 236 -13.11 -0.76 18.14
CA GLU A 236 -12.97 -2.15 18.58
C GLU A 236 -13.77 -3.08 17.67
N GLU A 237 -13.34 -4.34 17.63
CA GLU A 237 -14.07 -5.40 16.95
C GLU A 237 -15.40 -5.66 17.66
N ALA A 238 -16.48 -5.61 16.89
CA ALA A 238 -17.79 -6.02 17.37
C ALA A 238 -18.18 -7.41 16.88
N PHE A 239 -17.77 -7.80 15.66
CA PHE A 239 -18.12 -9.07 15.06
C PHE A 239 -17.16 -9.43 13.92
N VAL A 240 -16.67 -10.68 13.89
CA VAL A 240 -15.92 -11.23 12.75
C VAL A 240 -16.91 -11.82 11.75
N CYS A 241 -16.87 -11.36 10.52
CA CYS A 241 -17.73 -11.91 9.47
C CYS A 241 -17.32 -13.35 9.14
N PRO A 242 -18.26 -14.29 9.00
CA PRO A 242 -17.94 -15.66 8.60
C PRO A 242 -17.22 -15.71 7.25
N GLU A 243 -16.22 -16.59 7.12
CA GLU A 243 -15.41 -16.75 5.90
C GLU A 243 -16.27 -17.08 4.67
N ASP A 244 -17.39 -17.79 4.83
CA ASP A 244 -18.31 -18.14 3.76
C ASP A 244 -19.27 -17.00 3.37
N SER A 245 -19.22 -15.86 4.08
CA SER A 245 -20.03 -14.68 3.79
C SER A 245 -19.44 -13.81 2.68
N HIS A 246 -18.17 -13.98 2.34
CA HIS A 246 -17.44 -13.19 1.33
C HIS A 246 -16.32 -14.01 0.69
N LYS A 247 -15.76 -13.52 -0.42
CA LYS A 247 -14.57 -14.14 -1.02
C LYS A 247 -13.38 -14.01 -0.07
N PRO A 248 -12.43 -14.97 -0.11
CA PRO A 248 -11.21 -14.89 0.71
C PRO A 248 -10.48 -13.56 0.51
N ILE A 249 -10.09 -12.93 1.60
CA ILE A 249 -9.34 -11.67 1.59
C ILE A 249 -7.87 -12.01 1.49
N VAL A 250 -7.33 -11.87 0.29
CA VAL A 250 -5.92 -12.16 -0.01
C VAL A 250 -5.26 -10.89 -0.50
N TYR A 251 -4.05 -10.66 -0.03
CA TYR A 251 -3.18 -9.56 -0.45
C TYR A 251 -2.09 -10.10 -1.39
N PRO A 252 -2.28 -10.04 -2.68
CA PRO A 252 -1.20 -10.38 -3.62
C PRO A 252 -0.20 -9.24 -3.72
N GLY A 253 1.08 -9.63 -3.93
CA GLY A 253 2.15 -8.73 -4.32
C GLY A 253 2.78 -9.19 -5.61
N ALA A 254 3.25 -8.26 -6.44
CA ALA A 254 3.95 -8.53 -7.68
C ALA A 254 4.95 -7.42 -8.00
N VAL A 255 5.96 -7.76 -8.80
CA VAL A 255 6.89 -6.79 -9.39
C VAL A 255 6.18 -6.05 -10.52
N ALA A 256 6.37 -4.73 -10.60
CA ALA A 256 5.83 -3.97 -11.72
C ALA A 256 6.58 -4.30 -13.03
N GLU A 257 5.85 -4.46 -14.14
CA GLU A 257 6.40 -4.77 -15.47
C GLU A 257 7.44 -3.73 -15.91
N SER A 258 7.24 -2.46 -15.52
CA SER A 258 8.13 -1.35 -15.86
C SER A 258 9.31 -1.16 -14.91
N SER A 259 9.49 -2.05 -13.91
CA SER A 259 10.57 -1.90 -12.92
C SER A 259 11.96 -2.03 -13.55
N GLU A 260 12.83 -1.06 -13.26
CA GLU A 260 14.26 -1.16 -13.59
C GLU A 260 15.06 -1.97 -12.55
N HIS A 261 14.39 -2.44 -11.47
CA HIS A 261 14.96 -3.12 -10.31
C HIS A 261 14.24 -4.44 -10.00
N ALA A 262 13.82 -5.18 -11.04
CA ALA A 262 12.97 -6.36 -10.90
C ALA A 262 13.54 -7.42 -9.95
N ASP A 263 14.86 -7.70 -10.00
CA ASP A 263 15.51 -8.67 -9.12
C ASP A 263 15.45 -8.25 -7.64
N GLU A 264 15.69 -6.96 -7.34
CA GLU A 264 15.63 -6.41 -6.00
C GLU A 264 14.20 -6.32 -5.49
N ALA A 265 13.25 -5.99 -6.35
CA ALA A 265 11.82 -5.96 -6.05
C ALA A 265 11.29 -7.34 -5.70
N LYS A 266 11.64 -8.37 -6.51
CA LYS A 266 11.30 -9.77 -6.21
C LYS A 266 11.94 -10.23 -4.89
N ALA A 267 13.21 -9.90 -4.66
CA ALA A 267 13.90 -10.24 -3.41
C ALA A 267 13.23 -9.59 -2.18
N PHE A 268 12.65 -8.40 -2.34
CA PHE A 268 11.87 -7.77 -1.27
C PHE A 268 10.55 -8.50 -0.99
N ILE A 269 9.81 -8.91 -2.03
CA ILE A 269 8.60 -9.73 -1.87
C ILE A 269 8.94 -11.04 -1.15
N ASP A 270 9.98 -11.75 -1.61
CA ASP A 270 10.44 -13.00 -0.99
C ASP A 270 10.84 -12.79 0.48
N PHE A 271 11.49 -11.66 0.80
CA PHE A 271 11.83 -11.32 2.17
C PHE A 271 10.59 -11.12 3.04
N CYS A 272 9.58 -10.44 2.55
CA CYS A 272 8.31 -10.25 3.27
C CYS A 272 7.70 -11.59 3.69
N LEU A 273 7.83 -12.62 2.84
CA LEU A 273 7.23 -13.94 3.04
C LEU A 273 8.12 -14.89 3.86
N THR A 274 9.43 -14.84 3.68
CA THR A 274 10.34 -15.87 4.21
C THR A 274 11.13 -15.43 5.45
N ASN A 275 11.30 -14.13 5.68
CA ASN A 275 12.06 -13.64 6.82
C ASN A 275 11.25 -13.73 8.11
N LYS A 276 11.73 -14.50 9.09
CA LYS A 276 11.03 -14.74 10.36
C LYS A 276 10.76 -13.47 11.20
N LYS A 277 11.53 -12.41 11.03
CA LYS A 277 11.25 -11.14 11.71
C LYS A 277 10.15 -10.36 10.98
N ALA A 278 10.17 -10.37 9.64
CA ALA A 278 9.10 -9.78 8.84
C ALA A 278 7.76 -10.48 9.12
N GLN A 279 7.74 -11.82 9.19
CA GLN A 279 6.54 -12.58 9.56
C GLN A 279 5.97 -12.18 10.93
N LYS A 280 6.83 -11.93 11.93
CA LYS A 280 6.40 -11.45 13.25
C LYS A 280 5.85 -10.03 13.22
N ILE A 281 6.35 -9.18 12.32
CA ILE A 281 5.82 -7.83 12.12
C ILE A 281 4.44 -7.92 11.50
N TRP A 282 4.25 -8.76 10.46
CA TRP A 282 2.93 -8.99 9.87
C TRP A 282 1.92 -9.46 10.91
N ALA A 283 2.24 -10.50 11.69
CA ALA A 283 1.38 -11.02 12.75
C ALA A 283 1.06 -9.98 13.85
N LYS A 284 2.03 -9.11 14.20
CA LYS A 284 1.82 -8.00 15.15
C LYS A 284 0.70 -7.05 14.70
N TYR A 285 0.48 -6.93 13.39
CA TYR A 285 -0.54 -6.06 12.80
C TYR A 285 -1.75 -6.83 12.25
N GLY A 286 -1.96 -8.08 12.68
CA GLY A 286 -3.14 -8.87 12.36
C GLY A 286 -3.15 -9.45 10.94
N PHE A 287 -1.99 -9.56 10.28
CA PHE A 287 -1.87 -10.25 8.99
C PHE A 287 -1.37 -11.67 9.21
N GLU A 288 -2.00 -12.62 8.54
CA GLU A 288 -1.55 -14.00 8.47
C GLU A 288 -0.94 -14.26 7.08
N LEU A 289 0.11 -15.08 7.02
CA LEU A 289 0.68 -15.47 5.74
C LEU A 289 -0.28 -16.40 5.00
N SER A 290 -0.39 -16.20 3.69
CA SER A 290 -1.09 -17.16 2.82
C SER A 290 -0.33 -18.50 2.82
N GLU A 291 -1.07 -19.64 2.96
CA GLU A 291 -0.49 -20.99 2.89
C GLU A 291 -0.19 -21.42 1.45
#